data_a4a3c7790213dc6567cb03451301c575
#
_entry.id   a4a3c7790213dc6567cb03451301c575
#
_cell.length_a   1.000
_cell.length_b   1.000
_cell.length_c   1.000
_cell.angle_alpha   90.00
_cell.angle_beta   90.00
_cell.angle_gamma   90.00
#
_symmetry.space_group_name_H-M   'P 1'
#
loop_
_entity.id
_entity.type
_entity.pdbx_description
1 polymer ?
#
loop_
_entity_poly.entity_id
_entity_poly.type
_entity_poly.pdbx_seq_one_letter_code
_entity_poly.pdbx_strand_id
1 'polypeptide(L)'
;CLVGSEMCIETDLDVQVSLGGWVYHDRYERGVAVQELDEDGLLPKIGKTKNSGTRINFLPDPEIFEKTRFSATEVKSRLHETAYLNPALTIYFSDLRDGKEEHLTYHEPDGIVGFVRDLNKNKEAIHDPIYFKGESEGITVECAFQYINEFQENVLGFCNNIYNAEGGTHISGFKSTFTTIMNLSLIHISEPT
;
A
#
# COMPACT_ATOMS: atom_id res chain seq x y z
N CYS A 1 -12.73 8.04 14.76
CA CYS A 1 -13.88 7.14 14.54
C CYS A 1 -14.93 7.86 13.70
N LEU A 2 -15.30 7.32 12.57
CA LEU A 2 -16.47 7.75 11.83
C LEU A 2 -17.73 7.36 12.61
N VAL A 3 -18.68 8.26 12.70
CA VAL A 3 -19.95 8.02 13.40
C VAL A 3 -20.71 6.92 12.66
N GLY A 4 -20.69 5.73 13.19
CA GLY A 4 -21.36 4.54 12.66
C GLY A 4 -20.67 3.30 13.21
N SER A 5 -21.33 2.30 13.60
CA SER A 5 -21.03 0.95 14.12
C SER A 5 -19.59 0.36 14.08
N GLU A 6 -18.56 1.14 13.75
CA GLU A 6 -17.17 0.69 13.75
C GLU A 6 -16.58 0.85 15.15
N MET A 7 -16.04 -0.23 15.68
CA MET A 7 -15.33 -0.21 16.97
C MET A 7 -14.04 0.60 16.81
N CYS A 8 -13.78 1.50 17.77
CA CYS A 8 -12.48 2.17 17.88
C CYS A 8 -11.42 1.14 18.23
N ILE A 9 -10.41 1.03 17.39
CA ILE A 9 -9.32 0.04 17.53
C ILE A 9 -8.10 0.59 18.27
N GLU A 10 -8.14 1.87 18.63
CA GLU A 10 -7.08 2.57 19.36
C GLU A 10 -7.57 3.12 20.70
N THR A 11 -6.71 3.07 21.73
CA THR A 11 -6.95 3.74 23.01
C THR A 11 -6.69 5.23 22.92
N ASP A 12 -5.73 5.64 22.12
CA ASP A 12 -5.26 7.02 21.98
C ASP A 12 -4.89 7.29 20.51
N LEU A 13 -5.44 8.34 19.93
CA LEU A 13 -5.12 8.83 18.60
C LEU A 13 -4.80 10.33 18.68
N ASP A 14 -3.57 10.69 18.35
CA ASP A 14 -3.07 12.06 18.30
C ASP A 14 -2.78 12.44 16.84
N VAL A 15 -3.39 13.49 16.36
CA VAL A 15 -3.28 13.96 14.98
C VAL A 15 -2.81 15.40 14.95
N GLN A 16 -1.74 15.67 14.20
CA GLN A 16 -1.23 17.00 13.93
C GLN A 16 -1.24 17.26 12.43
N VAL A 17 -1.87 18.35 12.00
CA VAL A 17 -1.95 18.75 10.61
C VAL A 17 -1.24 20.08 10.42
N SER A 18 -0.22 20.08 9.58
CA SER A 18 0.54 21.28 9.17
C SER A 18 -0.04 21.80 7.86
N LEU A 19 -0.77 22.92 7.92
CA LEU A 19 -1.46 23.52 6.78
C LEU A 19 -1.51 25.03 6.89
N GLY A 20 -1.26 25.75 5.79
CA GLY A 20 -1.42 27.22 5.73
C GLY A 20 -0.52 27.99 6.71
N GLY A 21 0.64 27.45 7.06
CA GLY A 21 1.60 28.07 7.97
C GLY A 21 1.35 27.80 9.46
N TRP A 22 0.37 26.98 9.79
CA TRP A 22 0.00 26.62 11.15
C TRP A 22 0.00 25.11 11.36
N VAL A 23 0.21 24.68 12.61
CA VAL A 23 0.01 23.29 13.06
C VAL A 23 -1.28 23.27 13.87
N TYR A 24 -2.21 22.45 13.41
CA TYR A 24 -3.46 22.14 14.10
C TYR A 24 -3.30 20.82 14.82
N HIS A 25 -3.98 20.68 15.97
CA HIS A 25 -3.90 19.48 16.79
C HIS A 25 -5.30 18.96 17.10
N ASP A 26 -5.46 17.66 17.00
CA ASP A 26 -6.67 16.94 17.39
C ASP A 26 -6.28 15.68 18.16
N ARG A 27 -7.11 15.28 19.13
CA ARG A 27 -6.87 14.09 19.94
C ARG A 27 -8.17 13.38 20.25
N TYR A 28 -8.09 12.06 20.18
CA TYR A 28 -9.20 11.17 20.48
C TYR A 28 -8.77 10.10 21.48
N GLU A 29 -9.66 9.79 22.43
CA GLU A 29 -9.51 8.65 23.33
C GLU A 29 -10.68 7.69 23.08
N ARG A 30 -10.37 6.47 22.65
CA ARG A 30 -11.38 5.45 22.27
C ARG A 30 -12.47 6.03 21.35
N GLY A 31 -12.06 6.84 20.37
CA GLY A 31 -12.94 7.47 19.40
C GLY A 31 -13.74 8.66 19.86
N VAL A 32 -13.58 9.08 21.11
CA VAL A 32 -14.19 10.29 21.64
C VAL A 32 -13.19 11.44 21.50
N ALA A 33 -13.60 12.53 20.85
CA ALA A 33 -12.78 13.72 20.74
C ALA A 33 -12.53 14.30 22.16
N VAL A 34 -11.27 14.49 22.52
CA VAL A 34 -10.83 15.03 23.82
C VAL A 34 -10.37 16.48 23.66
N GLN A 35 -10.01 16.86 22.42
CA GLN A 35 -9.58 18.21 22.12
C GLN A 35 -10.79 19.13 22.03
N GLU A 36 -10.80 20.18 22.83
CA GLU A 36 -11.80 21.24 22.73
C GLU A 36 -11.53 22.11 21.49
N LEU A 37 -12.60 22.45 20.78
CA LEU A 37 -12.56 23.40 19.67
C LEU A 37 -12.46 24.83 20.23
N ASP A 38 -11.91 25.74 19.42
CA ASP A 38 -11.87 27.15 19.76
C ASP A 38 -13.29 27.82 19.70
N GLU A 39 -13.37 29.11 20.01
CA GLU A 39 -14.65 29.87 20.01
C GLU A 39 -15.33 29.88 18.62
N ASP A 40 -14.56 29.69 17.55
CA ASP A 40 -15.02 29.60 16.16
C ASP A 40 -15.36 28.19 15.72
N GLY A 41 -15.25 27.18 16.61
CA GLY A 41 -15.47 25.77 16.33
C GLY A 41 -14.37 25.13 15.50
N LEU A 42 -13.17 25.69 15.51
CA LEU A 42 -11.99 25.19 14.80
C LEU A 42 -11.03 24.48 15.75
N LEU A 43 -10.19 23.61 15.17
CA LEU A 43 -9.11 22.96 15.91
C LEU A 43 -8.07 23.99 16.38
N PRO A 44 -7.52 23.82 17.59
CA PRO A 44 -6.53 24.74 18.14
C PRO A 44 -5.24 24.77 17.32
N LYS A 45 -4.69 25.95 17.15
CA LYS A 45 -3.39 26.20 16.54
C LYS A 45 -2.30 26.08 17.58
N ILE A 46 -1.50 25.03 17.56
CA ILE A 46 -0.44 24.79 18.56
C ILE A 46 0.92 25.41 18.19
N GLY A 47 1.12 25.83 16.93
CA GLY A 47 2.37 26.43 16.49
C GLY A 47 2.37 26.91 15.05
N LYS A 48 3.44 27.63 14.68
CA LYS A 48 3.70 28.02 13.28
C LYS A 48 4.65 27.03 12.62
N THR A 49 4.43 26.76 11.34
CA THR A 49 5.28 25.86 10.54
C THR A 49 5.46 26.39 9.12
N LYS A 50 6.58 26.02 8.49
CA LYS A 50 6.81 26.24 7.05
C LYS A 50 6.53 24.97 6.23
N ASN A 51 6.34 23.84 6.93
CA ASN A 51 6.11 22.54 6.30
C ASN A 51 4.63 22.28 6.13
N SER A 52 4.27 21.44 5.17
CA SER A 52 2.93 20.90 5.00
C SER A 52 2.97 19.38 5.22
N GLY A 53 1.96 18.83 5.88
CA GLY A 53 1.88 17.39 6.13
C GLY A 53 1.03 17.03 7.32
N THR A 54 0.88 15.73 7.55
CA THR A 54 0.12 15.17 8.67
C THR A 54 0.99 14.23 9.48
N ARG A 55 0.91 14.34 10.80
CA ARG A 55 1.52 13.41 11.76
C ARG A 55 0.42 12.71 12.53
N ILE A 56 0.47 11.40 12.56
CA ILE A 56 -0.49 10.56 13.28
C ILE A 56 0.29 9.68 14.25
N ASN A 57 -0.09 9.72 15.53
CA ASN A 57 0.38 8.79 16.55
C ASN A 57 -0.84 8.03 17.08
N PHE A 58 -0.73 6.74 17.27
CA PHE A 58 -1.80 5.94 17.82
C PHE A 58 -1.26 4.80 18.69
N LEU A 59 -2.09 4.36 19.61
CA LEU A 59 -1.81 3.21 20.48
C LEU A 59 -2.94 2.19 20.30
N PRO A 60 -2.65 0.97 19.83
CA PRO A 60 -3.66 -0.09 19.71
C PRO A 60 -4.30 -0.44 21.05
N ASP A 61 -5.62 -0.68 21.07
CA ASP A 61 -6.34 -1.01 22.29
C ASP A 61 -6.11 -2.48 22.70
N PRO A 62 -5.53 -2.74 23.89
CA PRO A 62 -5.30 -4.10 24.37
C PRO A 62 -6.59 -4.86 24.74
N GLU A 63 -7.73 -4.17 24.86
CA GLU A 63 -9.02 -4.82 25.06
C GLU A 63 -9.57 -5.44 23.75
N ILE A 64 -9.08 -4.93 22.60
CA ILE A 64 -9.49 -5.40 21.26
C ILE A 64 -8.45 -6.34 20.66
N PHE A 65 -7.17 -5.98 20.80
CA PHE A 65 -6.06 -6.76 20.24
C PHE A 65 -5.34 -7.58 21.31
N GLU A 66 -5.27 -8.87 21.14
CA GLU A 66 -4.45 -9.75 22.02
C GLU A 66 -2.96 -9.37 21.98
N LYS A 67 -2.51 -8.84 20.85
CA LYS A 67 -1.13 -8.39 20.62
C LYS A 67 -1.13 -6.97 20.10
N THR A 68 -0.64 -6.05 20.92
CA THR A 68 -0.50 -4.62 20.55
C THR A 68 0.89 -4.28 20.01
N ARG A 69 1.83 -5.23 20.00
CA ARG A 69 3.17 -5.03 19.44
C ARG A 69 3.19 -5.40 17.96
N PHE A 70 3.48 -4.44 17.11
CA PHE A 70 3.60 -4.64 15.68
C PHE A 70 4.78 -5.55 15.30
N SER A 71 4.58 -6.44 14.35
CA SER A 71 5.63 -7.23 13.72
C SER A 71 6.42 -6.33 12.74
N ALA A 72 7.69 -6.07 13.05
CA ALA A 72 8.54 -5.26 12.18
C ALA A 72 8.68 -5.88 10.78
N THR A 73 8.70 -7.21 10.68
CA THR A 73 8.81 -7.92 9.41
C THR A 73 7.58 -7.69 8.54
N GLU A 74 6.38 -7.80 9.11
CA GLU A 74 5.13 -7.57 8.37
C GLU A 74 4.99 -6.11 7.94
N VAL A 75 5.30 -5.16 8.84
CA VAL A 75 5.27 -3.73 8.51
C VAL A 75 6.25 -3.42 7.37
N LYS A 76 7.49 -3.91 7.45
CA LYS A 76 8.50 -3.72 6.39
C LYS A 76 8.04 -4.28 5.04
N SER A 77 7.46 -5.48 5.04
CA SER A 77 6.92 -6.10 3.83
C SER A 77 5.81 -5.24 3.21
N ARG A 78 4.87 -4.75 4.01
CA ARG A 78 3.77 -3.90 3.54
C ARG A 78 4.24 -2.53 3.05
N LEU A 79 5.22 -1.93 3.70
CA LEU A 79 5.78 -0.65 3.24
C LEU A 79 6.53 -0.82 1.92
N HIS A 80 7.26 -1.91 1.74
CA HIS A 80 7.95 -2.21 0.49
C HIS A 80 6.97 -2.48 -0.67
N GLU A 81 5.93 -3.29 -0.44
CA GLU A 81 4.81 -3.44 -1.39
C GLU A 81 4.22 -2.07 -1.79
N THR A 82 3.94 -1.22 -0.80
CA THR A 82 3.37 0.11 -1.03
C THR A 82 4.28 0.98 -1.88
N ALA A 83 5.59 0.90 -1.70
CA ALA A 83 6.57 1.63 -2.51
C ALA A 83 6.56 1.16 -3.97
N TYR A 84 6.47 -0.16 -4.23
CA TYR A 84 6.33 -0.69 -5.60
C TYR A 84 5.03 -0.26 -6.28
N LEU A 85 3.93 -0.18 -5.53
CA LEU A 85 2.64 0.26 -6.08
C LEU A 85 2.56 1.77 -6.30
N ASN A 86 3.47 2.54 -5.69
CA ASN A 86 3.51 4.00 -5.77
C ASN A 86 4.94 4.51 -6.06
N PRO A 87 5.41 4.46 -7.32
CA PRO A 87 6.80 4.77 -7.68
C PRO A 87 7.28 6.17 -7.29
N ALA A 88 6.37 7.13 -7.16
CA ALA A 88 6.69 8.50 -6.76
C ALA A 88 6.84 8.66 -5.24
N LEU A 89 6.51 7.65 -4.45
CA LEU A 89 6.53 7.70 -3.00
C LEU A 89 7.90 7.29 -2.46
N THR A 90 8.39 8.01 -1.47
CA THR A 90 9.53 7.60 -0.66
C THR A 90 9.05 7.36 0.76
N ILE A 91 9.29 6.17 1.29
CA ILE A 91 8.85 5.74 2.62
C ILE A 91 10.09 5.57 3.50
N TYR A 92 10.08 6.24 4.65
CA TYR A 92 11.09 6.08 5.69
C TYR A 92 10.50 5.25 6.82
N PHE A 93 11.11 4.12 7.10
CA PHE A 93 10.76 3.27 8.23
C PHE A 93 11.82 3.37 9.30
N SER A 94 11.41 3.50 10.56
CA SER A 94 12.30 3.48 11.71
C SER A 94 11.71 2.62 12.82
N ASP A 95 12.43 1.59 13.22
CA ASP A 95 12.11 0.78 14.42
C ASP A 95 13.09 1.16 15.53
N LEU A 96 12.56 1.80 16.57
CA LEU A 96 13.35 2.31 17.70
C LEU A 96 13.22 1.43 18.95
N ARG A 97 12.65 0.23 18.81
CA ARG A 97 12.37 -0.67 19.93
C ARG A 97 13.63 -1.45 20.35
N ASP A 98 13.63 -1.85 21.61
CA ASP A 98 14.61 -2.78 22.17
C ASP A 98 16.09 -2.29 22.10
N GLY A 99 16.30 -0.98 22.00
CA GLY A 99 17.64 -0.38 21.96
C GLY A 99 18.44 -0.69 20.67
N LYS A 100 17.80 -1.26 19.66
CA LYS A 100 18.36 -1.45 18.31
C LYS A 100 17.59 -0.55 17.35
N GLU A 101 18.22 0.53 16.95
CA GLU A 101 17.66 1.42 15.94
C GLU A 101 17.85 0.81 14.56
N GLU A 102 16.77 0.58 13.84
CA GLU A 102 16.77 0.15 12.45
C GLU A 102 16.12 1.22 11.59
N HIS A 103 16.82 1.72 10.57
CA HIS A 103 16.33 2.71 9.63
C HIS A 103 16.40 2.15 8.21
N LEU A 104 15.27 2.16 7.50
CA LEU A 104 15.16 1.73 6.12
C LEU A 104 14.47 2.80 5.29
N THR A 105 14.84 2.87 4.03
CA THR A 105 14.18 3.74 3.05
C THR A 105 13.75 2.89 1.87
N TYR A 106 12.46 2.98 1.52
CA TYR A 106 11.90 2.34 0.34
C TYR A 106 11.55 3.41 -0.69
N HIS A 107 12.11 3.27 -1.88
CA HIS A 107 11.80 4.08 -3.05
C HIS A 107 12.00 3.22 -4.28
N GLU A 108 10.92 2.93 -4.97
CA GLU A 108 10.88 1.95 -6.05
C GLU A 108 10.42 2.60 -7.37
N PRO A 109 11.30 3.34 -8.04
CA PRO A 109 10.94 4.09 -9.24
C PRO A 109 10.51 3.20 -10.42
N ASP A 110 10.96 1.93 -10.44
CA ASP A 110 10.56 0.94 -11.44
C ASP A 110 9.14 0.40 -11.20
N GLY A 111 8.51 0.72 -10.08
CA GLY A 111 7.14 0.34 -9.77
C GLY A 111 6.90 -1.16 -9.79
N ILE A 112 5.77 -1.60 -10.35
CA ILE A 112 5.40 -3.03 -10.39
C ILE A 112 6.34 -3.87 -11.26
N VAL A 113 7.12 -3.28 -12.15
CA VAL A 113 8.18 -3.98 -12.91
C VAL A 113 9.31 -4.38 -11.96
N GLY A 114 9.73 -3.47 -11.09
CA GLY A 114 10.69 -3.74 -10.01
C GLY A 114 10.17 -4.81 -9.05
N PHE A 115 8.87 -4.77 -8.73
CA PHE A 115 8.23 -5.77 -7.88
C PHE A 115 8.33 -7.19 -8.48
N VAL A 116 8.03 -7.34 -9.77
CA VAL A 116 8.16 -8.65 -10.46
C VAL A 116 9.60 -9.13 -10.46
N ARG A 117 10.59 -8.24 -10.67
CA ARG A 117 12.02 -8.59 -10.57
C ARG A 117 12.40 -9.06 -9.18
N ASP A 118 11.93 -8.39 -8.14
CA ASP A 118 12.21 -8.77 -6.74
C ASP A 118 11.59 -10.12 -6.37
N LEU A 119 10.35 -10.38 -6.79
CA LEU A 119 9.69 -11.68 -6.60
C LEU A 119 10.42 -12.82 -7.28
N ASN A 120 11.12 -12.55 -8.38
CA ASN A 120 11.82 -13.55 -9.18
C ASN A 120 13.35 -13.50 -9.03
N LYS A 121 13.90 -12.70 -8.12
CA LYS A 121 15.35 -12.51 -7.97
C LYS A 121 16.16 -13.78 -7.73
N ASN A 122 15.54 -14.82 -7.16
CA ASN A 122 16.15 -16.10 -6.88
C ASN A 122 15.71 -17.20 -7.87
N LYS A 123 15.05 -16.83 -8.97
CA LYS A 123 14.49 -17.75 -9.97
C LYS A 123 15.13 -17.48 -11.32
N GLU A 124 15.15 -18.51 -12.17
CA GLU A 124 15.64 -18.37 -13.54
C GLU A 124 14.55 -17.76 -14.42
N ALA A 125 14.71 -16.50 -14.74
CA ALA A 125 13.79 -15.77 -15.61
C ALA A 125 14.08 -16.07 -17.08
N ILE A 126 13.04 -16.30 -17.88
CA ILE A 126 13.14 -16.63 -19.31
C ILE A 126 13.26 -15.36 -20.16
N HIS A 127 12.71 -14.25 -19.69
CA HIS A 127 12.75 -12.93 -20.35
C HIS A 127 12.68 -11.81 -19.32
N ASP A 128 12.92 -10.58 -19.74
CA ASP A 128 12.68 -9.40 -18.92
C ASP A 128 11.19 -9.22 -18.61
N PRO A 129 10.82 -8.58 -17.48
CA PRO A 129 9.41 -8.31 -17.16
C PRO A 129 8.71 -7.55 -18.28
N ILE A 130 7.56 -8.03 -18.66
CA ILE A 130 6.65 -7.36 -19.61
C ILE A 130 5.68 -6.51 -18.81
N TYR A 131 5.51 -5.25 -19.23
CA TYR A 131 4.63 -4.29 -18.59
C TYR A 131 3.65 -3.70 -19.59
N PHE A 132 2.42 -3.52 -19.18
CA PHE A 132 1.46 -2.71 -19.89
C PHE A 132 0.53 -1.97 -18.95
N LYS A 133 0.00 -0.87 -19.45
CA LYS A 133 -0.98 -0.03 -18.78
C LYS A 133 -2.10 0.30 -19.77
N GLY A 134 -3.33 0.25 -19.30
CA GLY A 134 -4.50 0.61 -20.08
C GLY A 134 -5.55 1.32 -19.24
N GLU A 135 -6.42 2.07 -19.90
CA GLU A 135 -7.54 2.73 -19.27
C GLU A 135 -8.80 2.49 -20.10
N SER A 136 -9.89 2.16 -19.43
CA SER A 136 -11.21 2.02 -20.04
C SER A 136 -12.29 2.42 -19.03
N GLU A 137 -13.25 3.22 -19.45
CA GLU A 137 -14.39 3.67 -18.63
C GLU A 137 -13.98 4.31 -17.27
N GLY A 138 -12.86 5.02 -17.26
CA GLY A 138 -12.32 5.63 -16.04
C GLY A 138 -11.62 4.66 -15.08
N ILE A 139 -11.43 3.40 -15.46
CA ILE A 139 -10.67 2.39 -14.71
C ILE A 139 -9.30 2.25 -15.35
N THR A 140 -8.24 2.52 -14.59
CA THR A 140 -6.87 2.29 -15.00
C THR A 140 -6.42 0.91 -14.53
N VAL A 141 -5.82 0.14 -15.44
CA VAL A 141 -5.23 -1.17 -15.15
C VAL A 141 -3.75 -1.15 -15.50
N GLU A 142 -2.94 -1.59 -14.57
CA GLU A 142 -1.51 -1.83 -14.76
C GLU A 142 -1.21 -3.31 -14.54
N CYS A 143 -0.37 -3.89 -15.39
CA CYS A 143 0.06 -5.27 -15.25
C CYS A 143 1.53 -5.39 -15.58
N ALA A 144 2.24 -6.16 -14.76
CA ALA A 144 3.59 -6.62 -15.04
C ALA A 144 3.67 -8.13 -14.82
N PHE A 145 4.34 -8.85 -15.72
CA PHE A 145 4.53 -10.28 -15.58
C PHE A 145 5.85 -10.73 -16.20
N GLN A 146 6.33 -11.88 -15.74
CA GLN A 146 7.56 -12.50 -16.21
C GLN A 146 7.41 -14.01 -16.14
N TYR A 147 7.82 -14.72 -17.17
CA TYR A 147 7.94 -16.17 -17.15
C TYR A 147 9.27 -16.59 -16.53
N ILE A 148 9.19 -17.63 -15.74
CA ILE A 148 10.32 -18.29 -15.06
C ILE A 148 10.37 -19.76 -15.45
N ASN A 149 11.53 -20.38 -15.28
CA ASN A 149 11.74 -21.80 -15.57
C ASN A 149 11.22 -22.69 -14.43
N GLU A 150 9.95 -22.44 -14.01
CA GLU A 150 9.25 -23.23 -12.99
C GLU A 150 7.79 -23.42 -13.41
N PHE A 151 7.16 -24.50 -12.96
CA PHE A 151 5.74 -24.79 -13.23
C PHE A 151 4.77 -24.13 -12.21
N GLN A 152 5.25 -23.21 -11.43
CA GLN A 152 4.46 -22.53 -10.40
C GLN A 152 4.00 -21.17 -10.88
N GLU A 153 2.69 -20.93 -10.78
CA GLU A 153 2.09 -19.62 -11.02
C GLU A 153 2.02 -18.82 -9.71
N ASN A 154 2.44 -17.56 -9.75
CA ASN A 154 2.25 -16.59 -8.66
C ASN A 154 1.56 -15.36 -9.24
N VAL A 155 0.32 -15.09 -8.82
CA VAL A 155 -0.45 -13.93 -9.26
C VAL A 155 -0.88 -13.10 -8.07
N LEU A 156 -0.42 -11.87 -8.02
CA LEU A 156 -0.79 -10.88 -7.02
C LEU A 156 -1.74 -9.85 -7.65
N GLY A 157 -2.89 -9.64 -7.05
CA GLY A 157 -3.85 -8.64 -7.50
C GLY A 157 -4.08 -7.58 -6.46
N PHE A 158 -4.15 -6.33 -6.93
CA PHE A 158 -4.37 -5.16 -6.09
C PHE A 158 -5.51 -4.33 -6.66
N CYS A 159 -6.31 -3.74 -5.79
CA CYS A 159 -7.32 -2.76 -6.14
C CYS A 159 -7.10 -1.52 -5.28
N ASN A 160 -6.83 -0.36 -5.91
CA ASN A 160 -6.47 0.87 -5.22
C ASN A 160 -5.36 0.66 -4.16
N ASN A 161 -4.30 -0.05 -4.54
CA ASN A 161 -3.14 -0.41 -3.70
C ASN A 161 -3.45 -1.35 -2.52
N ILE A 162 -4.65 -1.95 -2.47
CA ILE A 162 -5.03 -2.94 -1.47
C ILE A 162 -4.90 -4.33 -2.08
N TYR A 163 -4.14 -5.20 -1.42
CA TYR A 163 -3.96 -6.58 -1.84
C TYR A 163 -5.25 -7.39 -1.70
N ASN A 164 -5.64 -8.08 -2.76
CA ASN A 164 -6.82 -8.95 -2.81
C ASN A 164 -6.40 -10.42 -2.67
N ALA A 165 -6.20 -10.87 -1.43
CA ALA A 165 -5.74 -12.23 -1.14
C ALA A 165 -6.67 -13.33 -1.68
N GLU A 166 -7.97 -13.09 -1.66
CA GLU A 166 -9.01 -14.04 -2.14
C GLU A 166 -9.22 -13.96 -3.67
N GLY A 167 -8.43 -13.13 -4.36
CA GLY A 167 -8.61 -12.87 -5.79
C GLY A 167 -9.72 -11.86 -6.07
N GLY A 168 -10.23 -11.87 -7.30
CA GLY A 168 -11.29 -10.96 -7.73
C GLY A 168 -11.56 -11.05 -9.22
N THR A 169 -12.60 -10.36 -9.67
CA THR A 169 -13.02 -10.34 -11.10
C THR A 169 -11.94 -9.78 -12.01
N HIS A 170 -11.12 -8.85 -11.53
CA HIS A 170 -9.97 -8.30 -12.24
C HIS A 170 -8.89 -9.37 -12.53
N ILE A 171 -8.60 -10.25 -11.56
CA ILE A 171 -7.64 -11.36 -11.74
C ILE A 171 -8.22 -12.41 -12.68
N SER A 172 -9.48 -12.81 -12.47
CA SER A 172 -10.15 -13.81 -13.31
C SER A 172 -10.30 -13.31 -14.75
N GLY A 173 -10.66 -12.04 -14.93
CA GLY A 173 -10.78 -11.39 -16.23
C GLY A 173 -9.42 -11.33 -16.96
N PHE A 174 -8.35 -10.95 -16.24
CA PHE A 174 -7.01 -10.96 -16.80
C PHE A 174 -6.61 -12.36 -17.28
N LYS A 175 -6.71 -13.38 -16.42
CA LYS A 175 -6.34 -14.76 -16.76
C LYS A 175 -7.11 -15.29 -17.98
N SER A 176 -8.41 -15.07 -18.02
CA SER A 176 -9.26 -15.50 -19.14
C SER A 176 -8.87 -14.80 -20.46
N THR A 177 -8.73 -13.49 -20.43
CA THR A 177 -8.36 -12.70 -21.61
C THR A 177 -6.95 -13.03 -22.09
N PHE A 178 -5.99 -13.14 -21.16
CA PHE A 178 -4.61 -13.48 -21.46
C PHE A 178 -4.51 -14.87 -22.14
N THR A 179 -5.21 -15.87 -21.60
CA THR A 179 -5.27 -17.21 -22.19
C THR A 179 -5.86 -17.18 -23.62
N THR A 180 -6.92 -16.40 -23.83
CA THR A 180 -7.55 -16.25 -25.14
C THR A 180 -6.60 -15.63 -26.16
N ILE A 181 -5.91 -14.55 -25.78
CA ILE A 181 -4.95 -13.87 -26.66
C ILE A 181 -3.78 -14.79 -27.00
N MET A 182 -3.24 -15.50 -26.02
CA MET A 182 -2.13 -16.45 -26.26
C MET A 182 -2.54 -17.57 -27.22
N ASN A 183 -3.73 -18.15 -27.05
CA ASN A 183 -4.25 -19.18 -27.96
C ASN A 183 -4.45 -18.65 -29.38
N LEU A 184 -4.99 -17.45 -29.55
CA LEU A 184 -5.15 -16.82 -30.86
C LEU A 184 -3.78 -16.58 -31.53
N SER A 185 -2.80 -16.10 -30.76
CA SER A 185 -1.43 -15.89 -31.28
C SER A 185 -0.78 -17.20 -31.75
N LEU A 186 -0.96 -18.29 -30.99
CA LEU A 186 -0.44 -19.60 -31.36
C LEU A 186 -1.08 -20.16 -32.62
N ILE A 187 -2.39 -19.95 -32.84
CA ILE A 187 -3.10 -20.36 -34.04
C ILE A 187 -2.53 -19.62 -35.26
N HIS A 188 -2.33 -18.29 -35.17
CA HIS A 188 -1.77 -17.50 -36.26
C HIS A 188 -0.31 -17.87 -36.61
N ILE A 189 0.48 -18.29 -35.62
CA ILE A 189 1.87 -18.74 -35.84
C ILE A 189 1.90 -20.12 -36.50
N SER A 190 0.90 -20.96 -36.23
CA SER A 190 0.86 -22.36 -36.70
C SER A 190 0.15 -22.55 -38.06
N GLU A 191 -0.56 -21.53 -38.59
CA GLU A 191 -1.14 -21.60 -39.93
C GLU A 191 -0.03 -21.33 -40.97
N PRO A 192 0.35 -22.30 -41.82
CA PRO A 192 1.23 -22.05 -42.93
C PRO A 192 0.46 -21.23 -43.97
N THR A 193 0.98 -20.07 -44.35
CA THR A 193 0.54 -19.29 -45.54
C THR A 193 0.74 -20.07 -46.81
#